data_88220ff91fe2ff37c836bdfcead07dd7
#
_entry.id   88220ff91fe2ff37c836bdfcead07dd7
#
_cell.length_a   1.000
_cell.length_b   1.000
_cell.length_c   1.000
_cell.angle_alpha   90.00
_cell.angle_beta   90.00
_cell.angle_gamma   90.00
#
_symmetry.space_group_name_H-M   'P 1'
#
loop_
_entity.id
_entity.type
_entity.pdbx_description
1 polymer ?
#
loop_
_entity_poly.entity_id
_entity_poly.type
_entity_poly.pdbx_seq_one_letter_code
_entity_poly.pdbx_strand_id
1 'polypeptide(L)'
;MKVIVEAYEKGLKFRDGKFVGVLDPGRHRVRTLFARERIEKIDMRLRTMILQGQEVMTLDKVTIRLSALIQLKVADPAAAVLKVDNYAAQLYGEVQLALRDHIGSVEFDALLQEKGRIGARILEVVKLDAAGYGVDLVDVGIRDLVLPGEMKAILNKVMEARKQAEASMIARREEVAATRSLANTAQLLEKNPVLMRLKELEALEKVAANGGSVVVSPDLFGFARETV
;
A
#
# COMPACT_ATOMS: atom_id res chain seq x y z
N MET A 1 7.92 -45.15 -25.93
CA MET A 1 8.48 -43.82 -25.71
C MET A 1 8.87 -43.67 -24.25
N LYS A 2 9.90 -42.86 -23.94
CA LYS A 2 10.27 -42.57 -22.55
C LYS A 2 9.92 -41.12 -22.28
N VAL A 3 9.27 -40.82 -21.15
CA VAL A 3 8.95 -39.49 -20.68
C VAL A 3 9.64 -39.27 -19.33
N ILE A 4 10.31 -38.13 -19.17
CA ILE A 4 10.95 -37.75 -17.91
C ILE A 4 10.04 -36.73 -17.26
N VAL A 5 9.66 -36.96 -16.00
CA VAL A 5 8.94 -36.02 -15.12
C VAL A 5 9.99 -35.41 -14.22
N GLU A 6 10.15 -34.09 -14.29
CA GLU A 6 11.16 -33.35 -13.51
C GLU A 6 10.78 -33.29 -12.02
N ALA A 7 11.76 -32.95 -11.16
CA ALA A 7 11.56 -32.91 -9.71
C ALA A 7 10.45 -31.96 -9.25
N TYR A 8 10.19 -30.93 -10.02
CA TYR A 8 9.16 -29.91 -9.75
C TYR A 8 7.84 -30.18 -10.48
N GLU A 9 7.72 -31.31 -11.21
CA GLU A 9 6.53 -31.72 -11.97
C GLU A 9 5.89 -32.95 -11.34
N LYS A 10 4.59 -33.12 -11.57
CA LYS A 10 3.87 -34.37 -11.41
C LYS A 10 3.33 -34.79 -12.78
N GLY A 11 3.40 -36.08 -13.06
CA GLY A 11 2.88 -36.65 -14.31
C GLY A 11 1.49 -37.25 -14.10
N LEU A 12 0.53 -36.84 -14.89
CA LEU A 12 -0.82 -37.50 -14.94
C LEU A 12 -0.81 -38.52 -16.05
N LYS A 13 -0.96 -39.79 -15.69
CA LYS A 13 -0.96 -40.87 -16.63
C LYS A 13 -2.41 -41.18 -17.09
N PHE A 14 -2.61 -41.13 -18.40
CA PHE A 14 -3.84 -41.54 -19.05
C PHE A 14 -3.59 -42.75 -19.93
N ARG A 15 -4.52 -43.69 -19.93
CA ARG A 15 -4.52 -44.87 -20.79
C ARG A 15 -5.87 -44.97 -21.47
N ASP A 16 -5.89 -44.96 -22.81
CA ASP A 16 -7.10 -45.01 -23.63
C ASP A 16 -8.17 -43.99 -23.21
N GLY A 17 -7.70 -42.77 -22.85
CA GLY A 17 -8.54 -41.66 -22.37
C GLY A 17 -8.93 -41.71 -20.91
N LYS A 18 -8.63 -42.80 -20.18
CA LYS A 18 -8.95 -42.96 -18.76
C LYS A 18 -7.77 -42.54 -17.90
N PHE A 19 -8.02 -41.78 -16.85
CA PHE A 19 -7.02 -41.43 -15.83
C PHE A 19 -6.62 -42.68 -15.05
N VAL A 20 -5.31 -42.94 -14.96
CA VAL A 20 -4.77 -44.14 -14.30
C VAL A 20 -4.15 -43.76 -12.93
N GLY A 21 -3.51 -42.62 -12.82
CA GLY A 21 -2.88 -42.18 -11.59
C GLY A 21 -1.85 -41.07 -11.79
N VAL A 22 -1.34 -40.58 -10.67
CA VAL A 22 -0.28 -39.55 -10.60
C VAL A 22 1.07 -40.28 -10.56
N LEU A 23 2.03 -39.78 -11.35
CA LEU A 23 3.40 -40.25 -11.40
C LEU A 23 4.33 -39.27 -10.67
N ASP A 24 5.18 -39.85 -9.86
CA ASP A 24 6.25 -39.08 -9.21
C ASP A 24 7.39 -38.72 -10.18
N PRO A 25 8.24 -37.76 -9.81
CA PRO A 25 9.41 -37.42 -10.60
C PRO A 25 10.27 -38.64 -10.94
N GLY A 26 10.77 -38.66 -12.19
CA GLY A 26 11.58 -39.77 -12.66
C GLY A 26 11.33 -40.13 -14.12
N ARG A 27 11.92 -41.27 -14.54
CA ARG A 27 11.80 -41.75 -15.90
C ARG A 27 10.68 -42.77 -16.02
N HIS A 28 9.66 -42.47 -16.81
CA HIS A 28 8.51 -43.34 -17.05
C HIS A 28 8.47 -43.86 -18.49
N ARG A 29 8.03 -45.08 -18.66
CA ARG A 29 7.82 -45.71 -19.99
C ARG A 29 6.36 -45.52 -20.38
N VAL A 30 6.14 -45.03 -21.59
CA VAL A 30 4.82 -44.86 -22.21
C VAL A 30 4.69 -45.91 -23.30
N ARG A 31 3.65 -46.76 -23.21
CA ARG A 31 3.32 -47.76 -24.22
C ARG A 31 2.39 -47.18 -25.27
N THR A 32 2.86 -47.11 -26.51
CA THR A 32 2.09 -46.52 -27.61
C THR A 32 1.61 -47.54 -28.63
N LEU A 33 2.14 -48.79 -28.57
CA LEU A 33 1.88 -49.80 -29.59
C LEU A 33 0.56 -50.56 -29.36
N PHE A 34 0.19 -50.84 -28.09
CA PHE A 34 -1.00 -51.63 -27.73
C PHE A 34 -2.03 -50.89 -26.89
N ALA A 35 -1.67 -49.71 -26.36
CA ALA A 35 -2.53 -48.83 -25.59
C ALA A 35 -2.10 -47.39 -25.81
N ARG A 36 -3.04 -46.49 -26.00
CA ARG A 36 -2.74 -45.03 -26.15
C ARG A 36 -2.49 -44.45 -24.77
N GLU A 37 -1.24 -44.63 -24.29
CA GLU A 37 -0.83 -44.01 -23.04
C GLU A 37 -0.31 -42.57 -23.32
N ARG A 38 -0.75 -41.61 -22.50
CA ARG A 38 -0.30 -40.20 -22.49
C ARG A 38 0.07 -39.82 -21.06
N ILE A 39 1.14 -39.06 -20.90
CA ILE A 39 1.52 -38.44 -19.65
C ILE A 39 1.44 -36.92 -19.85
N GLU A 40 0.61 -36.30 -19.04
CA GLU A 40 0.50 -34.83 -18.98
C GLU A 40 1.28 -34.36 -17.74
N LYS A 41 2.13 -33.36 -17.93
CA LYS A 41 3.00 -32.83 -16.87
C LYS A 41 2.44 -31.57 -16.30
N ILE A 42 2.36 -31.50 -14.99
CA ILE A 42 1.88 -30.34 -14.25
C ILE A 42 3.01 -29.83 -13.36
N ASP A 43 3.33 -28.54 -13.50
CA ASP A 43 4.30 -27.85 -12.67
C ASP A 43 3.69 -27.51 -11.31
N MET A 44 4.34 -27.97 -10.22
CA MET A 44 3.87 -27.82 -8.84
C MET A 44 4.44 -26.55 -8.15
N ARG A 45 5.28 -25.80 -8.84
CA ARG A 45 5.91 -24.60 -8.25
C ARG A 45 4.90 -23.48 -8.08
N LEU A 46 5.26 -22.56 -7.20
CA LEU A 46 4.55 -21.27 -7.07
C LEU A 46 4.62 -20.50 -8.40
N ARG A 47 3.48 -20.09 -8.90
CA ARG A 47 3.34 -19.27 -10.10
C ARG A 47 2.68 -17.96 -9.78
N THR A 48 3.08 -16.93 -10.48
CA THR A 48 2.45 -15.61 -10.39
C THR A 48 1.71 -15.32 -11.68
N MET A 49 0.43 -14.99 -11.57
CA MET A 49 -0.38 -14.46 -12.65
C MET A 49 -0.67 -12.98 -12.39
N ILE A 50 -0.83 -12.22 -13.47
CA ILE A 50 -1.17 -10.80 -13.40
C ILE A 50 -2.56 -10.61 -13.99
N LEU A 51 -3.47 -10.14 -13.16
CA LEU A 51 -4.77 -9.63 -13.58
C LEU A 51 -4.58 -8.18 -14.01
N GLN A 52 -4.59 -7.92 -15.34
CA GLN A 52 -4.24 -6.61 -15.90
C GLN A 52 -5.46 -5.75 -16.14
N GLY A 53 -5.35 -4.45 -15.78
CA GLY A 53 -6.16 -3.37 -16.31
C GLY A 53 -7.68 -3.52 -16.17
N GLN A 54 -8.16 -4.06 -15.05
CA GLN A 54 -9.60 -4.20 -14.83
C GLN A 54 -10.22 -2.84 -14.54
N GLU A 55 -11.16 -2.43 -15.38
CA GLU A 55 -11.99 -1.25 -15.13
C GLU A 55 -13.21 -1.66 -14.31
N VAL A 56 -13.31 -1.09 -13.13
CA VAL A 56 -14.39 -1.37 -12.18
C VAL A 56 -14.91 -0.04 -11.63
N MET A 57 -16.21 0.01 -11.38
CA MET A 57 -16.89 1.16 -10.79
C MET A 57 -17.12 0.89 -9.30
N THR A 58 -16.76 1.84 -8.45
CA THR A 58 -17.03 1.82 -7.00
C THR A 58 -18.49 2.13 -6.71
N LEU A 59 -18.91 1.98 -5.45
CA LEU A 59 -20.29 2.25 -4.99
C LEU A 59 -20.71 3.68 -5.28
N ASP A 60 -19.80 4.64 -5.13
CA ASP A 60 -19.97 6.08 -5.40
C ASP A 60 -19.78 6.47 -6.88
N LYS A 61 -19.79 5.47 -7.78
CA LYS A 61 -19.72 5.62 -9.25
C LYS A 61 -18.41 6.19 -9.78
N VAL A 62 -17.33 6.05 -9.04
CA VAL A 62 -15.99 6.38 -9.52
C VAL A 62 -15.43 5.17 -10.29
N THR A 63 -15.11 5.37 -11.57
CA THR A 63 -14.46 4.34 -12.38
C THR A 63 -12.95 4.32 -12.07
N ILE A 64 -12.44 3.16 -11.71
CA ILE A 64 -11.02 2.95 -11.45
C ILE A 64 -10.49 1.82 -12.34
N ARG A 65 -9.22 1.90 -12.68
CA ARG A 65 -8.50 0.79 -13.34
C ARG A 65 -7.50 0.22 -12.35
N LEU A 66 -7.55 -1.10 -12.16
CA LEU A 66 -6.65 -1.77 -11.25
C LEU A 66 -6.01 -3.00 -11.87
N SER A 67 -4.86 -3.36 -11.35
CA SER A 67 -4.14 -4.60 -11.67
C SER A 67 -3.85 -5.34 -10.36
N ALA A 68 -3.97 -6.68 -10.40
CA ALA A 68 -3.68 -7.52 -9.25
C ALA A 68 -2.64 -8.59 -9.59
N LEU A 69 -1.87 -8.99 -8.59
CA LEU A 69 -0.97 -10.13 -8.63
C LEU A 69 -1.63 -11.30 -7.92
N ILE A 70 -1.64 -12.46 -8.55
CA ILE A 70 -2.24 -13.69 -8.02
C ILE A 70 -1.12 -14.72 -7.91
N GLN A 71 -0.84 -15.19 -6.70
CA GLN A 71 0.12 -16.24 -6.45
C GLN A 71 -0.59 -17.55 -6.17
N LEU A 72 -0.29 -18.55 -6.98
CA LEU A 72 -0.92 -19.86 -6.91
C LEU A 72 0.11 -20.98 -7.04
N LYS A 73 -0.23 -22.14 -6.51
CA LYS A 73 0.45 -23.40 -6.77
C LYS A 73 -0.58 -24.52 -6.92
N VAL A 74 -0.26 -25.53 -7.69
CA VAL A 74 -1.12 -26.71 -7.81
C VAL A 74 -0.87 -27.59 -6.59
N ALA A 75 -1.93 -27.88 -5.81
CA ALA A 75 -1.86 -28.78 -4.66
C ALA A 75 -2.24 -30.21 -5.05
N ASP A 76 -3.31 -30.36 -5.83
CA ASP A 76 -3.74 -31.66 -6.39
C ASP A 76 -3.76 -31.58 -7.93
N PRO A 77 -2.74 -32.14 -8.61
CA PRO A 77 -2.65 -32.09 -10.05
C PRO A 77 -3.76 -32.88 -10.75
N ALA A 78 -4.30 -33.93 -10.11
CA ALA A 78 -5.39 -34.70 -10.68
C ALA A 78 -6.69 -33.90 -10.69
N ALA A 79 -7.02 -33.24 -9.58
CA ALA A 79 -8.18 -32.36 -9.51
C ALA A 79 -8.06 -31.18 -10.48
N ALA A 80 -6.88 -30.58 -10.61
CA ALA A 80 -6.64 -29.42 -11.46
C ALA A 80 -6.84 -29.68 -12.96
N VAL A 81 -6.68 -30.94 -13.40
CA VAL A 81 -6.84 -31.31 -14.82
C VAL A 81 -8.16 -31.98 -15.09
N LEU A 82 -8.72 -32.73 -14.11
CA LEU A 82 -9.93 -33.53 -14.33
C LEU A 82 -11.22 -32.75 -14.03
N LYS A 83 -11.18 -31.76 -13.14
CA LYS A 83 -12.37 -30.99 -12.73
C LYS A 83 -12.64 -29.77 -13.58
N VAL A 84 -11.57 -29.14 -14.09
CA VAL A 84 -11.65 -27.93 -14.91
C VAL A 84 -10.78 -28.06 -16.14
N ASP A 85 -11.18 -27.45 -17.24
CA ASP A 85 -10.43 -27.48 -18.48
C ASP A 85 -9.08 -26.73 -18.34
N ASN A 86 -9.14 -25.52 -17.78
CA ASN A 86 -7.98 -24.70 -17.53
C ASN A 86 -8.08 -24.03 -16.16
N TYR A 87 -7.41 -24.60 -15.16
CA TYR A 87 -7.44 -24.09 -13.78
C TYR A 87 -6.91 -22.65 -13.65
N ALA A 88 -5.96 -22.25 -14.51
CA ALA A 88 -5.43 -20.90 -14.48
C ALA A 88 -6.45 -19.88 -15.00
N ALA A 89 -7.15 -20.19 -16.08
CA ALA A 89 -8.21 -19.33 -16.61
C ALA A 89 -9.43 -19.29 -15.67
N GLN A 90 -9.77 -20.41 -15.04
CA GLN A 90 -10.84 -20.48 -14.05
C GLN A 90 -10.54 -19.58 -12.85
N LEU A 91 -9.36 -19.74 -12.24
CA LEU A 91 -8.93 -18.90 -11.12
C LEU A 91 -8.86 -17.42 -11.49
N TYR A 92 -8.39 -17.11 -12.70
CA TYR A 92 -8.37 -15.73 -13.21
C TYR A 92 -9.77 -15.11 -13.21
N GLY A 93 -10.76 -15.85 -13.71
CA GLY A 93 -12.16 -15.41 -13.74
C GLY A 93 -12.75 -15.23 -12.34
N GLU A 94 -12.51 -16.17 -11.44
CA GLU A 94 -13.00 -16.11 -10.06
C GLU A 94 -12.42 -14.89 -9.31
N VAL A 95 -11.11 -14.68 -9.40
CA VAL A 95 -10.48 -13.49 -8.79
C VAL A 95 -11.00 -12.21 -9.42
N GLN A 96 -11.20 -12.18 -10.74
CA GLN A 96 -11.77 -11.02 -11.44
C GLN A 96 -13.18 -10.68 -10.95
N LEU A 97 -14.05 -11.69 -10.79
CA LEU A 97 -15.40 -11.50 -10.29
C LEU A 97 -15.41 -11.04 -8.83
N ALA A 98 -14.68 -11.73 -7.95
CA ALA A 98 -14.58 -11.38 -6.54
C ALA A 98 -14.04 -9.96 -6.34
N LEU A 99 -13.08 -9.55 -7.16
CA LEU A 99 -12.51 -8.21 -7.13
C LEU A 99 -13.52 -7.16 -7.58
N ARG A 100 -14.29 -7.44 -8.64
CA ARG A 100 -15.35 -6.55 -9.14
C ARG A 100 -16.44 -6.36 -8.11
N ASP A 101 -16.91 -7.45 -7.48
CA ASP A 101 -17.96 -7.45 -6.48
C ASP A 101 -17.52 -6.67 -5.23
N HIS A 102 -16.30 -6.92 -4.77
CA HIS A 102 -15.77 -6.21 -3.61
C HIS A 102 -15.66 -4.70 -3.86
N ILE A 103 -15.07 -4.29 -4.98
CA ILE A 103 -14.88 -2.86 -5.33
C ILE A 103 -16.23 -2.18 -5.56
N GLY A 104 -17.17 -2.86 -6.22
CA GLY A 104 -18.51 -2.32 -6.46
C GLY A 104 -19.34 -2.12 -5.19
N SER A 105 -18.98 -2.78 -4.10
CA SER A 105 -19.65 -2.68 -2.80
C SER A 105 -19.06 -1.62 -1.86
N VAL A 106 -17.92 -1.01 -2.21
CA VAL A 106 -17.16 -0.09 -1.34
C VAL A 106 -17.05 1.29 -1.97
N GLU A 107 -17.10 2.33 -1.15
CA GLU A 107 -16.84 3.71 -1.57
C GLU A 107 -15.34 3.91 -1.88
N PHE A 108 -15.05 4.82 -2.78
CA PHE A 108 -13.70 5.08 -3.24
C PHE A 108 -12.74 5.50 -2.10
N ASP A 109 -13.19 6.37 -1.20
CA ASP A 109 -12.38 6.81 -0.06
C ASP A 109 -12.03 5.66 0.90
N ALA A 110 -12.99 4.76 1.16
CA ALA A 110 -12.77 3.56 1.96
C ALA A 110 -11.80 2.58 1.27
N LEU A 111 -11.93 2.43 -0.05
CA LEU A 111 -11.03 1.61 -0.86
C LEU A 111 -9.57 2.08 -0.78
N LEU A 112 -9.33 3.38 -0.80
CA LEU A 112 -7.99 3.96 -0.65
C LEU A 112 -7.39 3.69 0.74
N GLN A 113 -8.21 3.75 1.79
CA GLN A 113 -7.78 3.49 3.16
C GLN A 113 -7.47 2.00 3.39
N GLU A 114 -8.27 1.11 2.79
CA GLU A 114 -8.15 -0.34 2.98
C GLU A 114 -7.36 -1.05 1.88
N LYS A 115 -6.65 -0.33 1.03
CA LYS A 115 -5.91 -0.88 -0.11
C LYS A 115 -5.10 -2.16 0.22
N GLY A 116 -4.48 -2.20 1.39
CA GLY A 116 -3.70 -3.36 1.84
C GLY A 116 -4.55 -4.57 2.25
N ARG A 117 -5.86 -4.41 2.47
CA ARG A 117 -6.76 -5.48 2.93
C ARG A 117 -7.59 -6.10 1.81
N ILE A 118 -7.69 -5.42 0.66
CA ILE A 118 -8.49 -5.88 -0.48
C ILE A 118 -8.04 -7.28 -0.92
N GLY A 119 -6.74 -7.48 -1.07
CA GLY A 119 -6.17 -8.77 -1.48
C GLY A 119 -6.54 -9.90 -0.51
N ALA A 120 -6.44 -9.66 0.79
CA ALA A 120 -6.78 -10.63 1.82
C ALA A 120 -8.27 -11.03 1.78
N ARG A 121 -9.17 -10.08 1.53
CA ARG A 121 -10.60 -10.35 1.36
C ARG A 121 -10.88 -11.21 0.14
N ILE A 122 -10.27 -10.89 -0.99
CA ILE A 122 -10.43 -11.66 -2.23
C ILE A 122 -9.86 -13.08 -2.04
N LEU A 123 -8.69 -13.18 -1.40
CA LEU A 123 -8.09 -14.46 -1.05
C LEU A 123 -9.04 -15.34 -0.23
N GLU A 124 -9.68 -14.78 0.78
CA GLU A 124 -10.61 -15.49 1.66
C GLU A 124 -11.81 -16.05 0.89
N VAL A 125 -12.36 -15.25 -0.03
CA VAL A 125 -13.53 -15.64 -0.83
C VAL A 125 -13.17 -16.74 -1.85
N VAL A 126 -12.07 -16.55 -2.59
CA VAL A 126 -11.73 -17.43 -3.73
C VAL A 126 -10.99 -18.71 -3.30
N LYS A 127 -10.35 -18.72 -2.14
CA LYS A 127 -9.48 -19.80 -1.67
C LYS A 127 -10.20 -21.15 -1.60
N LEU A 128 -11.45 -21.15 -1.15
CA LEU A 128 -12.25 -22.39 -1.02
C LEU A 128 -12.61 -22.97 -2.39
N ASP A 129 -13.00 -22.13 -3.32
CA ASP A 129 -13.36 -22.54 -4.67
C ASP A 129 -12.13 -23.07 -5.42
N ALA A 130 -10.99 -22.36 -5.32
CA ALA A 130 -9.71 -22.79 -5.88
C ALA A 130 -9.26 -24.16 -5.33
N ALA A 131 -9.39 -24.38 -4.03
CA ALA A 131 -9.09 -25.67 -3.39
C ALA A 131 -10.00 -26.79 -3.93
N GLY A 132 -11.25 -26.49 -4.28
CA GLY A 132 -12.22 -27.42 -4.85
C GLY A 132 -11.73 -28.10 -6.13
N TYR A 133 -10.94 -27.42 -6.95
CA TYR A 133 -10.31 -27.98 -8.15
C TYR A 133 -8.78 -28.14 -8.03
N GLY A 134 -8.26 -28.24 -6.81
CA GLY A 134 -6.89 -28.67 -6.55
C GLY A 134 -5.83 -27.58 -6.69
N VAL A 135 -6.20 -26.31 -6.68
CA VAL A 135 -5.28 -25.17 -6.70
C VAL A 135 -5.25 -24.52 -5.32
N ASP A 136 -4.07 -24.29 -4.79
CA ASP A 136 -3.85 -23.53 -3.58
C ASP A 136 -3.53 -22.07 -3.96
N LEU A 137 -4.45 -21.17 -3.64
CA LEU A 137 -4.28 -19.73 -3.78
C LEU A 137 -3.51 -19.22 -2.59
N VAL A 138 -2.25 -18.80 -2.82
CA VAL A 138 -1.30 -18.41 -1.78
C VAL A 138 -1.48 -16.97 -1.37
N ASP A 139 -1.56 -16.07 -2.36
CA ASP A 139 -1.70 -14.64 -2.10
C ASP A 139 -2.39 -13.92 -3.27
N VAL A 140 -3.10 -12.85 -2.94
CA VAL A 140 -3.67 -11.90 -3.91
C VAL A 140 -3.31 -10.50 -3.46
N GLY A 141 -2.55 -9.78 -4.27
CA GLY A 141 -2.11 -8.41 -3.99
C GLY A 141 -2.56 -7.41 -5.05
N ILE A 142 -3.00 -6.23 -4.64
CA ILE A 142 -3.24 -5.13 -5.59
C ILE A 142 -1.90 -4.54 -6.00
N ARG A 143 -1.60 -4.63 -7.29
CA ARG A 143 -0.37 -4.09 -7.88
C ARG A 143 -0.50 -2.60 -8.14
N ASP A 144 -1.44 -2.22 -9.01
CA ASP A 144 -1.63 -0.85 -9.47
C ASP A 144 -3.10 -0.46 -9.34
N LEU A 145 -3.33 0.80 -8.95
CA LEU A 145 -4.65 1.43 -8.94
C LEU A 145 -4.52 2.77 -9.66
N VAL A 146 -5.14 2.87 -10.82
CA VAL A 146 -5.08 4.03 -11.71
C VAL A 146 -6.44 4.70 -11.75
N LEU A 147 -6.43 6.01 -11.53
CA LEU A 147 -7.60 6.86 -11.60
C LEU A 147 -7.68 7.57 -12.94
N PRO A 148 -8.89 7.87 -13.45
CA PRO A 148 -9.08 8.79 -14.55
C PRO A 148 -8.44 10.15 -14.25
N GLY A 149 -7.89 10.81 -15.28
CA GLY A 149 -7.13 12.05 -15.11
C GLY A 149 -7.89 13.16 -14.41
N GLU A 150 -9.18 13.31 -14.69
CA GLU A 150 -10.06 14.31 -14.07
C GLU A 150 -10.23 14.06 -12.55
N MET A 151 -10.48 12.81 -12.17
CA MET A 151 -10.60 12.44 -10.75
C MET A 151 -9.29 12.62 -10.01
N LYS A 152 -8.16 12.29 -10.65
CA LYS A 152 -6.84 12.53 -10.08
C LYS A 152 -6.61 14.01 -9.80
N ALA A 153 -7.01 14.90 -10.72
CA ALA A 153 -6.90 16.34 -10.53
C ALA A 153 -7.75 16.87 -9.37
N ILE A 154 -9.00 16.37 -9.24
CA ILE A 154 -9.90 16.73 -8.14
C ILE A 154 -9.33 16.26 -6.79
N LEU A 155 -8.87 15.02 -6.71
CA LEU A 155 -8.27 14.47 -5.49
C LEU A 155 -7.02 15.21 -5.09
N ASN A 156 -6.14 15.57 -6.04
CA ASN A 156 -4.96 16.36 -5.76
C ASN A 156 -5.33 17.72 -5.14
N LYS A 157 -6.34 18.41 -5.68
CA LYS A 157 -6.83 19.68 -5.11
C LYS A 157 -7.37 19.51 -3.69
N VAL A 158 -8.14 18.44 -3.44
CA VAL A 158 -8.66 18.15 -2.09
C VAL A 158 -7.54 17.86 -1.11
N MET A 159 -6.54 17.04 -1.54
CA MET A 159 -5.39 16.72 -0.71
C MET A 159 -4.52 17.96 -0.44
N GLU A 160 -4.33 18.82 -1.43
CA GLU A 160 -3.61 20.08 -1.30
C GLU A 160 -4.32 21.02 -0.31
N ALA A 161 -5.63 21.18 -0.44
CA ALA A 161 -6.43 22.00 0.48
C ALA A 161 -6.37 21.45 1.92
N ARG A 162 -6.45 20.12 2.11
CA ARG A 162 -6.31 19.49 3.43
C ARG A 162 -4.92 19.77 4.04
N LYS A 163 -3.86 19.57 3.27
CA LYS A 163 -2.48 19.85 3.72
C LYS A 163 -2.26 21.31 4.05
N GLN A 164 -2.83 22.22 3.25
CA GLN A 164 -2.76 23.66 3.51
C GLN A 164 -3.50 24.04 4.81
N ALA A 165 -4.68 23.47 5.04
CA ALA A 165 -5.42 23.68 6.27
C ALA A 165 -4.68 23.13 7.50
N GLU A 166 -4.09 21.95 7.39
CA GLU A 166 -3.29 21.33 8.45
C GLU A 166 -2.04 22.15 8.77
N ALA A 167 -1.30 22.58 7.74
CA ALA A 167 -0.15 23.47 7.89
C ALA A 167 -0.52 24.80 8.57
N SER A 168 -1.66 25.39 8.17
CA SER A 168 -2.18 26.61 8.78
C SER A 168 -2.55 26.44 10.25
N MET A 169 -3.13 25.28 10.61
CA MET A 169 -3.44 24.96 12.00
C MET A 169 -2.18 24.79 12.84
N ILE A 170 -1.16 24.12 12.30
CA ILE A 170 0.14 23.97 12.97
C ILE A 170 0.78 25.34 13.18
N ALA A 171 0.88 26.17 12.13
CA ALA A 171 1.43 27.50 12.21
C ALA A 171 0.74 28.37 13.29
N ARG A 172 -0.59 28.35 13.34
CA ARG A 172 -1.35 29.09 14.37
C ARG A 172 -1.10 28.56 15.78
N ARG A 173 -0.94 27.23 15.95
CA ARG A 173 -0.60 26.65 17.27
C ARG A 173 0.78 27.10 17.72
N GLU A 174 1.75 27.09 16.83
CA GLU A 174 3.11 27.56 17.11
C GLU A 174 3.13 29.04 17.42
N GLU A 175 2.40 29.86 16.69
CA GLU A 175 2.26 31.30 16.95
C GLU A 175 1.66 31.57 18.33
N VAL A 176 0.59 30.87 18.69
CA VAL A 176 -0.02 30.97 20.03
C VAL A 176 0.94 30.51 21.12
N ALA A 177 1.68 29.42 20.89
CA ALA A 177 2.68 28.93 21.83
C ALA A 177 3.82 29.93 22.02
N ALA A 178 4.32 30.52 20.92
CA ALA A 178 5.34 31.57 20.95
C ALA A 178 4.83 32.79 21.69
N THR A 179 3.60 33.26 21.41
CA THR A 179 3.00 34.42 22.07
C THR A 179 2.86 34.19 23.58
N ARG A 180 2.39 32.98 23.99
CA ARG A 180 2.30 32.60 25.42
C ARG A 180 3.69 32.60 26.08
N SER A 181 4.69 32.07 25.41
CA SER A 181 6.07 32.06 25.90
C SER A 181 6.61 33.49 26.08
N LEU A 182 6.35 34.35 25.12
CA LEU A 182 6.72 35.79 25.22
C LEU A 182 5.99 36.47 26.38
N ALA A 183 4.69 36.24 26.55
CA ALA A 183 3.92 36.81 27.65
C ALA A 183 4.44 36.32 29.01
N ASN A 184 4.74 35.01 29.14
CA ASN A 184 5.33 34.46 30.37
C ASN A 184 6.73 35.09 30.65
N THR A 185 7.53 35.24 29.60
CA THR A 185 8.87 35.90 29.71
C THR A 185 8.71 37.35 30.15
N ALA A 186 7.76 38.10 29.57
CA ALA A 186 7.49 39.48 29.95
C ALA A 186 7.09 39.61 31.43
N GLN A 187 6.20 38.71 31.92
CA GLN A 187 5.81 38.68 33.34
C GLN A 187 6.97 38.34 34.28
N LEU A 188 7.91 37.47 33.85
CA LEU A 188 9.13 37.19 34.63
C LEU A 188 10.09 38.37 34.68
N LEU A 189 10.23 39.10 33.56
CA LEU A 189 11.07 40.31 33.49
C LEU A 189 10.48 41.44 34.33
N GLU A 190 9.15 41.62 34.30
CA GLU A 190 8.46 42.65 35.09
C GLU A 190 8.68 42.45 36.61
N LYS A 191 8.68 41.17 37.06
CA LYS A 191 8.88 40.81 38.47
C LYS A 191 10.34 40.83 38.91
N ASN A 192 11.29 40.91 37.98
CA ASN A 192 12.72 40.83 38.30
C ASN A 192 13.53 41.86 37.52
N PRO A 193 13.76 43.05 38.08
CA PRO A 193 14.49 44.15 37.43
C PRO A 193 15.91 43.78 36.96
N VAL A 194 16.57 42.85 37.65
CA VAL A 194 17.92 42.39 37.30
C VAL A 194 17.89 41.60 35.99
N LEU A 195 16.91 40.73 35.80
CA LEU A 195 16.71 39.98 34.55
C LEU A 195 16.36 40.92 33.39
N MET A 196 15.56 41.93 33.63
CA MET A 196 15.23 42.95 32.63
C MET A 196 16.48 43.66 32.12
N ARG A 197 17.37 44.10 33.03
CA ARG A 197 18.63 44.75 32.72
C ARG A 197 19.56 43.85 31.89
N LEU A 198 19.60 42.56 32.25
CA LEU A 198 20.42 41.59 31.54
C LEU A 198 19.90 41.37 30.11
N LYS A 199 18.59 41.35 29.89
CA LYS A 199 17.97 41.26 28.57
C LYS A 199 18.18 42.51 27.71
N GLU A 200 18.20 43.72 28.31
CA GLU A 200 18.54 44.95 27.64
C GLU A 200 19.99 44.90 27.13
N LEU A 201 20.93 44.42 27.94
CA LEU A 201 22.33 44.26 27.54
C LEU A 201 22.51 43.24 26.43
N GLU A 202 21.81 42.07 26.50
CA GLU A 202 21.81 41.09 25.39
C GLU A 202 21.25 41.67 24.08
N ALA A 203 20.22 42.52 24.16
CA ALA A 203 19.62 43.13 22.99
C ALA A 203 20.61 44.17 22.37
N LEU A 204 21.30 44.94 23.18
CA LEU A 204 22.33 45.88 22.75
C LEU A 204 23.50 45.13 22.10
N GLU A 205 23.95 44.03 22.69
CA GLU A 205 25.03 43.20 22.14
C GLU A 205 24.64 42.64 20.74
N LYS A 206 23.41 42.14 20.57
CA LYS A 206 22.92 41.67 19.28
C LYS A 206 22.84 42.76 18.21
N VAL A 207 22.46 43.99 18.59
CA VAL A 207 22.43 45.14 17.66
C VAL A 207 23.86 45.53 17.27
N ALA A 208 24.78 45.56 18.24
CA ALA A 208 26.19 45.85 17.97
C ALA A 208 26.86 44.78 17.09
N ALA A 209 26.55 43.48 17.32
CA ALA A 209 27.08 42.38 16.52
C ALA A 209 26.60 42.41 15.06
N ASN A 210 25.39 42.93 14.80
CA ASN A 210 24.82 43.07 13.45
C ASN A 210 25.29 44.36 12.72
N GLY A 211 26.31 45.04 13.21
CA GLY A 211 26.91 46.23 12.57
C GLY A 211 26.09 47.51 12.73
N GLY A 212 25.11 47.54 13.65
CA GLY A 212 24.38 48.75 14.02
C GLY A 212 25.15 49.62 14.99
N SER A 213 25.23 50.96 14.75
CA SER A 213 25.74 51.89 15.75
C SER A 213 24.66 52.14 16.81
N VAL A 214 24.93 51.76 18.05
CA VAL A 214 24.03 52.05 19.17
C VAL A 214 24.47 53.33 19.86
N VAL A 215 23.69 54.41 19.74
CA VAL A 215 23.89 55.62 20.53
C VAL A 215 23.14 55.47 21.85
N VAL A 216 23.87 55.20 22.91
CA VAL A 216 23.29 55.04 24.25
C VAL A 216 23.17 56.44 24.89
N SER A 217 21.94 56.94 25.07
CA SER A 217 21.72 58.16 25.82
C SER A 217 21.81 57.88 27.34
N PRO A 218 22.37 58.77 28.13
CA PRO A 218 22.52 58.59 29.58
C PRO A 218 21.21 58.36 30.33
N ASP A 219 20.09 58.81 29.79
CA ASP A 219 18.77 58.69 30.38
C ASP A 219 18.21 57.26 30.34
N LEU A 220 18.75 56.42 29.47
CA LEU A 220 18.30 55.00 29.36
C LEU A 220 18.75 54.17 30.55
N PHE A 221 19.72 54.62 31.34
CA PHE A 221 20.27 53.88 32.48
C PHE A 221 19.78 54.34 33.84
N GLY A 222 18.82 55.28 33.89
CA GLY A 222 18.17 55.68 35.14
C GLY A 222 19.10 56.34 36.16
N PHE A 223 20.21 56.94 35.72
CA PHE A 223 21.01 57.86 36.56
C PHE A 223 20.37 59.24 36.57
N ALA A 224 19.12 59.36 37.09
CA ALA A 224 18.59 60.61 37.50
C ALA A 224 19.52 61.10 38.66
N ARG A 225 20.28 62.15 38.40
CA ARG A 225 20.95 62.90 39.47
C ARG A 225 19.90 63.49 40.37
N GLU A 226 19.78 62.98 41.59
CA GLU A 226 19.30 63.80 42.66
C GLU A 226 20.29 65.01 42.79
N THR A 227 19.85 66.13 42.33
CA THR A 227 20.50 67.45 42.65
C THR A 227 19.86 67.95 43.92
N VAL A 228 20.68 68.08 44.94
CA VAL A 228 20.49 68.82 46.18
C VAL A 228 19.91 70.20 45.94
#